data_4c5f77666652c06f5c6314847b8ba519
#
_entry.id   4c5f77666652c06f5c6314847b8ba519
#
_cell.length_a   1.000
_cell.length_b   1.000
_cell.length_c   1.000
_cell.angle_alpha   90.00
_cell.angle_beta   90.00
_cell.angle_gamma   90.00
#
_symmetry.space_group_name_H-M   'P 1'
#
loop_
_entity.id
_entity.type
_entity.pdbx_description
1 polymer ?
#
loop_
_entity_poly.entity_id
_entity_poly.type
_entity_poly.pdbx_seq_one_letter_code
_entity_poly.pdbx_strand_id
1 'polypeptide(L)'
;MNWFSRFLDFISPRLCVVCGRRLSPTERSLCSVCQLHLPRTAFQFTPQDNPMAQLFWHLAPIERAAAFIYYQPHSEMARMVYRLKYRNSPDVGEDLGRLMATDFLLAHYFDDIDLLLPVPLTRKRQHQRGYNQSEMLARGISDVTHLPVAAKALKRQVFRESQTHLSRHERQENVDGIFVVTDTEILKGRHVLLIDDICTTGATLTACAKALASIEGIRISVLTLGFTKN
;
A
#
# COMPACT_ATOMS: atom_id res chain seq x y z
N MET A 1 -5.02 26.08 15.86
CA MET A 1 -6.07 25.10 16.20
C MET A 1 -7.23 25.88 16.79
N ASN A 2 -8.36 25.94 16.10
CA ASN A 2 -9.50 26.78 16.45
C ASN A 2 -10.22 26.24 17.71
N TRP A 3 -10.75 27.14 18.54
CA TRP A 3 -11.58 26.82 19.73
C TRP A 3 -12.70 25.82 19.40
N PHE A 4 -13.31 25.93 18.22
CA PHE A 4 -14.35 25.03 17.74
C PHE A 4 -13.89 23.57 17.55
N SER A 5 -12.64 23.34 17.10
CA SER A 5 -12.09 21.97 16.98
C SER A 5 -11.85 21.32 18.34
N ARG A 6 -11.49 22.12 19.38
CA ARG A 6 -11.36 21.61 20.76
C ARG A 6 -12.70 21.22 21.36
N PHE A 7 -13.76 21.98 21.04
CA PHE A 7 -15.10 21.67 21.50
C PHE A 7 -15.66 20.41 20.82
N LEU A 8 -15.43 20.24 19.53
CA LEU A 8 -15.77 19.00 18.80
C LEU A 8 -14.99 17.79 19.33
N ASP A 9 -13.70 17.92 19.61
CA ASP A 9 -12.89 16.86 20.22
C ASP A 9 -13.35 16.47 21.65
N PHE A 10 -14.08 17.36 22.34
CA PHE A 10 -14.67 17.05 23.63
C PHE A 10 -15.93 16.19 23.51
N ILE A 11 -16.79 16.46 22.52
CA ILE A 11 -18.06 15.75 22.29
C ILE A 11 -17.83 14.43 21.53
N SER A 12 -16.90 14.42 20.55
CA SER A 12 -16.55 13.26 19.74
C SER A 12 -15.03 13.09 19.71
N PRO A 13 -14.44 12.51 20.76
CA PRO A 13 -13.00 12.40 20.86
C PRO A 13 -12.44 11.49 19.79
N ARG A 14 -11.35 11.92 19.16
CA ARG A 14 -10.57 11.08 18.24
C ARG A 14 -9.91 9.96 19.05
N LEU A 15 -10.09 8.72 18.57
CA LEU A 15 -9.58 7.54 19.26
C LEU A 15 -8.48 6.86 18.44
N CYS A 16 -7.45 6.38 19.13
CA CYS A 16 -6.41 5.56 18.52
C CYS A 16 -7.02 4.31 17.88
N VAL A 17 -6.70 4.08 16.59
CA VAL A 17 -7.28 2.98 15.80
C VAL A 17 -6.85 1.59 16.31
N VAL A 18 -5.80 1.51 17.13
CA VAL A 18 -5.29 0.27 17.73
C VAL A 18 -5.87 0.05 19.13
N CYS A 19 -5.56 0.92 20.09
CA CYS A 19 -5.89 0.70 21.50
C CYS A 19 -7.18 1.39 21.96
N GLY A 20 -7.80 2.24 21.12
CA GLY A 20 -9.02 2.97 21.49
C GLY A 20 -8.81 4.13 22.48
N ARG A 21 -7.57 4.42 22.91
CA ARG A 21 -7.27 5.57 23.78
C ARG A 21 -7.56 6.88 23.06
N ARG A 22 -8.06 7.87 23.79
CA ARG A 22 -8.22 9.23 23.27
C ARG A 22 -6.88 9.79 22.78
N LEU A 23 -6.89 10.35 21.58
CA LEU A 23 -5.72 10.98 20.97
C LEU A 23 -5.50 12.39 21.53
N SER A 24 -4.25 12.76 21.69
CA SER A 24 -3.85 14.14 21.96
C SER A 24 -4.04 15.01 20.70
N PRO A 25 -4.00 16.34 20.81
CA PRO A 25 -4.14 17.24 19.67
C PRO A 25 -3.11 17.05 18.56
N THR A 26 -1.92 16.57 18.89
CA THR A 26 -0.82 16.31 17.93
C THR A 26 -0.84 14.91 17.34
N GLU A 27 -1.55 13.98 17.97
CA GLU A 27 -1.74 12.62 17.46
C GLU A 27 -2.87 12.58 16.42
N ARG A 28 -2.72 11.75 15.40
CA ARG A 28 -3.69 11.64 14.30
C ARG A 28 -4.49 10.34 14.44
N SER A 29 -4.10 9.28 13.75
CA SER A 29 -4.79 7.97 13.79
C SER A 29 -4.22 7.03 14.84
N LEU A 30 -2.95 7.19 15.22
CA LEU A 30 -2.25 6.38 16.21
C LEU A 30 -1.79 7.26 17.38
N CYS A 31 -1.92 6.73 18.61
CA CYS A 31 -1.28 7.36 19.76
C CYS A 31 0.22 7.04 19.79
N SER A 32 1.00 7.90 20.46
CA SER A 32 2.46 7.79 20.56
C SER A 32 2.91 6.41 21.08
N VAL A 33 2.19 5.84 22.04
CA VAL A 33 2.50 4.51 22.59
C VAL A 33 2.33 3.42 21.54
N CYS A 34 1.18 3.40 20.81
CA CYS A 34 0.97 2.42 19.74
C CYS A 34 1.97 2.60 18.60
N GLN A 35 2.31 3.84 18.26
CA GLN A 35 3.31 4.14 17.24
C GLN A 35 4.70 3.63 17.62
N LEU A 36 5.10 3.74 18.89
CA LEU A 36 6.38 3.24 19.39
C LEU A 36 6.44 1.69 19.34
N HIS A 37 5.32 1.01 19.60
CA HIS A 37 5.23 -0.45 19.63
C HIS A 37 4.86 -1.08 18.27
N LEU A 38 4.88 -0.32 17.18
CA LEU A 38 4.68 -0.91 15.85
C LEU A 38 5.77 -1.96 15.56
N PRO A 39 5.40 -3.16 15.09
CA PRO A 39 6.35 -4.21 14.74
C PRO A 39 7.02 -3.91 13.39
N ARG A 40 7.90 -2.91 13.36
CA ARG A 40 8.62 -2.47 12.17
C ARG A 40 9.47 -3.57 11.59
N THR A 41 9.53 -3.68 10.26
CA THR A 41 10.32 -4.71 9.59
C THR A 41 11.80 -4.33 9.46
N ALA A 42 12.09 -3.02 9.39
CA ALA A 42 13.38 -2.47 9.03
C ALA A 42 13.88 -2.84 7.61
N PHE A 43 12.99 -3.31 6.71
CA PHE A 43 13.33 -3.71 5.33
C PHE A 43 13.83 -2.56 4.46
N GLN A 44 13.57 -1.31 4.84
CA GLN A 44 14.11 -0.13 4.14
C GLN A 44 15.63 -0.07 4.15
N PHE A 45 16.30 -0.74 5.09
CA PHE A 45 17.77 -0.79 5.16
C PHE A 45 18.38 -1.94 4.33
N THR A 46 17.59 -2.92 3.92
CA THR A 46 17.98 -4.06 3.07
C THR A 46 16.95 -4.30 1.97
N PRO A 47 16.62 -3.30 1.14
CA PRO A 47 15.44 -3.36 0.28
C PRO A 47 15.56 -4.33 -0.90
N GLN A 48 16.79 -4.75 -1.25
CA GLN A 48 17.06 -5.75 -2.29
C GLN A 48 17.07 -7.17 -1.74
N ASP A 49 17.41 -7.35 -0.44
CA ASP A 49 17.58 -8.67 0.17
C ASP A 49 16.93 -8.69 1.58
N ASN A 50 15.66 -8.99 1.59
CA ASN A 50 14.86 -9.24 2.77
C ASN A 50 13.75 -10.25 2.44
N PRO A 51 13.06 -10.85 3.43
CA PRO A 51 12.04 -11.87 3.19
C PRO A 51 10.94 -11.49 2.21
N MET A 52 10.61 -10.19 2.09
CA MET A 52 9.62 -9.72 1.11
C MET A 52 10.23 -9.60 -0.28
N ALA A 53 11.46 -9.09 -0.42
CA ALA A 53 12.15 -8.97 -1.70
C ALA A 53 12.39 -10.34 -2.35
N GLN A 54 12.72 -11.34 -1.53
CA GLN A 54 12.95 -12.72 -1.97
C GLN A 54 11.71 -13.36 -2.62
N LEU A 55 10.48 -12.91 -2.30
CA LEU A 55 9.25 -13.37 -2.95
C LEU A 55 9.21 -13.05 -4.46
N PHE A 56 9.94 -12.04 -4.88
CA PHE A 56 9.89 -11.53 -6.26
C PHE A 56 11.07 -11.99 -7.12
N TRP A 57 12.09 -12.59 -6.48
CA TRP A 57 13.27 -13.06 -7.21
C TRP A 57 12.88 -14.04 -8.31
N HIS A 58 13.36 -13.78 -9.53
CA HIS A 58 13.06 -14.55 -10.74
C HIS A 58 11.59 -14.56 -11.19
N LEU A 59 10.68 -13.88 -10.47
CA LEU A 59 9.26 -13.85 -10.80
C LEU A 59 8.82 -12.57 -11.50
N ALA A 60 9.43 -11.44 -11.13
CA ALA A 60 9.09 -10.13 -11.66
C ALA A 60 10.29 -9.16 -11.55
N PRO A 61 10.40 -8.16 -12.43
CA PRO A 61 11.49 -7.19 -12.43
C PRO A 61 11.27 -6.11 -11.34
N ILE A 62 11.34 -6.52 -10.08
CA ILE A 62 11.22 -5.64 -8.91
C ILE A 62 12.62 -5.41 -8.36
N GLU A 63 13.09 -4.15 -8.34
CA GLU A 63 14.42 -3.78 -7.88
C GLU A 63 14.54 -3.76 -6.36
N ARG A 64 13.52 -3.24 -5.69
CA ARG A 64 13.46 -3.12 -4.23
C ARG A 64 12.07 -3.45 -3.73
N ALA A 65 12.00 -4.13 -2.60
CA ALA A 65 10.72 -4.38 -1.93
C ALA A 65 10.87 -4.22 -0.42
N ALA A 66 9.95 -3.48 0.18
CA ALA A 66 9.91 -3.29 1.62
C ALA A 66 8.47 -3.21 2.14
N ALA A 67 8.32 -3.53 3.41
CA ALA A 67 7.08 -3.34 4.15
C ALA A 67 7.36 -2.54 5.42
N PHE A 68 6.39 -1.74 5.85
CA PHE A 68 6.55 -0.92 7.05
C PHE A 68 6.53 -1.77 8.33
N ILE A 69 5.54 -2.67 8.46
CA ILE A 69 5.39 -3.51 9.64
C ILE A 69 5.26 -5.00 9.29
N TYR A 70 5.59 -5.87 10.23
CA TYR A 70 5.14 -7.25 10.22
C TYR A 70 3.64 -7.28 10.54
N TYR A 71 2.85 -7.87 9.65
CA TYR A 71 1.42 -8.05 9.83
C TYR A 71 1.11 -9.45 10.33
N GLN A 72 0.46 -9.54 11.49
CA GLN A 72 -0.09 -10.80 12.01
C GLN A 72 -1.60 -10.67 12.13
N PRO A 73 -2.38 -11.54 11.47
CA PRO A 73 -3.82 -11.62 11.70
C PRO A 73 -4.13 -11.81 13.18
N HIS A 74 -5.21 -11.21 13.65
CA HIS A 74 -5.66 -11.28 15.06
C HIS A 74 -4.78 -10.56 16.10
N SER A 75 -3.69 -9.91 15.70
CA SER A 75 -2.94 -9.03 16.61
C SER A 75 -3.70 -7.73 16.86
N GLU A 76 -3.32 -7.00 17.93
CA GLU A 76 -3.89 -5.67 18.17
C GLU A 76 -3.65 -4.72 16.98
N MET A 77 -2.48 -4.81 16.36
CA MET A 77 -2.12 -4.00 15.19
C MET A 77 -2.95 -4.34 13.94
N ALA A 78 -3.53 -5.55 13.85
CA ALA A 78 -4.46 -5.90 12.78
C ALA A 78 -5.72 -5.01 12.77
N ARG A 79 -6.10 -4.41 13.91
CA ARG A 79 -7.21 -3.45 14.00
C ARG A 79 -6.97 -2.22 13.10
N MET A 80 -5.74 -1.77 12.98
CA MET A 80 -5.36 -0.67 12.09
C MET A 80 -5.67 -0.99 10.63
N VAL A 81 -5.27 -2.17 10.16
CA VAL A 81 -5.56 -2.66 8.80
C VAL A 81 -7.07 -2.91 8.61
N TYR A 82 -7.75 -3.40 9.65
CA TYR A 82 -9.21 -3.57 9.60
C TYR A 82 -9.92 -2.21 9.45
N ARG A 83 -9.52 -1.19 10.20
CA ARG A 83 -10.05 0.18 10.07
C ARG A 83 -9.83 0.72 8.67
N LEU A 84 -8.63 0.56 8.12
CA LEU A 84 -8.28 0.93 6.76
C LEU A 84 -9.18 0.22 5.72
N LYS A 85 -9.61 -1.01 5.95
CA LYS A 85 -10.39 -1.80 4.96
C LYS A 85 -11.92 -1.64 5.07
N TYR A 86 -12.46 -1.35 6.25
CA TYR A 86 -13.89 -1.59 6.50
C TYR A 86 -14.66 -0.46 7.21
N ARG A 87 -14.05 0.64 7.56
CA ARG A 87 -14.70 1.70 8.34
C ARG A 87 -14.85 3.04 7.62
N ASN A 88 -14.72 3.07 6.30
CA ASN A 88 -14.78 4.30 5.49
C ASN A 88 -13.96 5.45 6.10
N SER A 89 -12.71 5.15 6.47
CA SER A 89 -11.79 6.08 7.14
C SER A 89 -10.55 6.32 6.25
N PRO A 90 -10.69 7.07 5.15
CA PRO A 90 -9.58 7.34 4.22
C PRO A 90 -8.43 8.10 4.90
N ASP A 91 -8.75 8.97 5.86
CA ASP A 91 -7.81 9.72 6.70
C ASP A 91 -6.82 8.82 7.45
N VAL A 92 -7.27 7.65 7.90
CA VAL A 92 -6.39 6.65 8.52
C VAL A 92 -5.32 6.17 7.53
N GLY A 93 -5.69 5.96 6.26
CA GLY A 93 -4.76 5.55 5.20
C GLY A 93 -3.71 6.63 4.92
N GLU A 94 -4.12 7.88 4.83
CA GLU A 94 -3.21 9.00 4.62
C GLU A 94 -2.26 9.18 5.83
N ASP A 95 -2.77 9.09 7.06
CA ASP A 95 -1.93 9.20 8.25
C ASP A 95 -0.89 8.08 8.35
N LEU A 96 -1.27 6.84 8.00
CA LEU A 96 -0.35 5.72 7.93
C LEU A 96 0.68 5.91 6.81
N GLY A 97 0.26 6.43 5.66
CA GLY A 97 1.17 6.77 4.56
C GLY A 97 2.21 7.81 4.96
N ARG A 98 1.82 8.86 5.70
CA ARG A 98 2.75 9.88 6.24
C ARG A 98 3.75 9.26 7.22
N LEU A 99 3.28 8.36 8.07
CA LEU A 99 4.14 7.66 9.03
C LEU A 99 5.15 6.75 8.31
N MET A 100 4.70 5.98 7.32
CA MET A 100 5.57 5.17 6.47
C MET A 100 6.63 6.03 5.79
N ALA A 101 6.23 7.14 5.18
CA ALA A 101 7.15 8.04 4.49
C ALA A 101 8.22 8.60 5.44
N THR A 102 7.82 9.04 6.64
CA THR A 102 8.75 9.59 7.63
C THR A 102 9.82 8.57 8.03
N ASP A 103 9.45 7.31 8.28
CA ASP A 103 10.39 6.26 8.64
C ASP A 103 11.32 5.86 7.47
N PHE A 104 10.79 5.87 6.23
CA PHE A 104 11.53 5.45 5.05
C PHE A 104 12.41 6.53 4.42
N LEU A 105 12.13 7.81 4.67
CA LEU A 105 13.00 8.93 4.28
C LEU A 105 14.39 8.83 4.92
N LEU A 106 14.46 8.38 6.18
CA LEU A 106 15.72 8.21 6.90
C LEU A 106 16.66 7.17 6.26
N ALA A 107 16.09 6.25 5.46
CA ALA A 107 16.84 5.23 4.74
C ALA A 107 17.05 5.57 3.26
N HIS A 108 16.76 6.79 2.82
CA HIS A 108 16.87 7.23 1.43
C HIS A 108 16.08 6.37 0.43
N TYR A 109 14.97 5.77 0.90
CA TYR A 109 14.21 4.80 0.10
C TYR A 109 13.54 5.43 -1.12
N PHE A 110 13.28 6.74 -1.09
CA PHE A 110 12.54 7.46 -2.12
C PHE A 110 13.44 8.25 -3.09
N ASP A 111 14.77 8.30 -2.87
CA ASP A 111 15.67 9.27 -3.54
C ASP A 111 15.63 9.18 -5.08
N ASP A 112 15.41 8.01 -5.66
CA ASP A 112 15.37 7.79 -7.11
C ASP A 112 13.97 7.34 -7.60
N ILE A 113 12.94 7.51 -6.78
CA ILE A 113 11.55 7.25 -7.17
C ILE A 113 10.95 8.48 -7.84
N ASP A 114 10.36 8.29 -9.02
CA ASP A 114 9.69 9.36 -9.77
C ASP A 114 8.21 9.45 -9.49
N LEU A 115 7.56 8.31 -9.15
CA LEU A 115 6.11 8.19 -9.19
C LEU A 115 5.59 7.14 -8.22
N LEU A 116 4.51 7.47 -7.50
CA LEU A 116 3.76 6.53 -6.66
C LEU A 116 2.60 5.91 -7.44
N LEU A 117 2.56 4.59 -7.53
CA LEU A 117 1.53 3.85 -8.25
C LEU A 117 0.76 2.94 -7.29
N PRO A 118 -0.41 3.37 -6.80
CA PRO A 118 -1.22 2.53 -5.91
C PRO A 118 -1.80 1.34 -6.66
N VAL A 119 -1.70 0.15 -6.07
CA VAL A 119 -2.31 -1.07 -6.59
C VAL A 119 -3.83 -0.91 -6.66
N PRO A 120 -4.44 -1.09 -7.85
CA PRO A 120 -5.87 -0.87 -8.01
C PRO A 120 -6.71 -2.01 -7.45
N LEU A 121 -7.85 -1.65 -6.85
CA LEU A 121 -8.89 -2.59 -6.43
C LEU A 121 -9.79 -2.99 -7.61
N THR A 122 -10.49 -4.13 -7.45
CA THR A 122 -11.64 -4.42 -8.32
C THR A 122 -12.76 -3.41 -8.05
N ARG A 123 -13.57 -3.08 -9.09
CA ARG A 123 -14.73 -2.18 -8.94
C ARG A 123 -15.66 -2.60 -7.78
N LYS A 124 -15.90 -3.91 -7.63
CA LYS A 124 -16.72 -4.46 -6.54
C LYS A 124 -16.13 -4.11 -5.16
N ARG A 125 -14.81 -4.33 -4.96
CA ARG A 125 -14.14 -4.02 -3.68
C ARG A 125 -14.09 -2.52 -3.43
N GLN A 126 -13.84 -1.72 -4.47
CA GLN A 126 -13.83 -0.26 -4.34
C GLN A 126 -15.21 0.28 -3.95
N HIS A 127 -16.29 -0.25 -4.54
CA HIS A 127 -17.65 0.12 -4.15
C HIS A 127 -17.99 -0.31 -2.71
N GLN A 128 -17.57 -1.50 -2.29
CA GLN A 128 -17.79 -2.00 -0.91
C GLN A 128 -17.01 -1.21 0.15
N ARG A 129 -15.83 -0.69 -0.18
CA ARG A 129 -14.94 0.02 0.74
C ARG A 129 -15.08 1.53 0.67
N GLY A 130 -15.68 2.06 -0.40
CA GLY A 130 -15.81 3.49 -0.67
C GLY A 130 -14.56 4.14 -1.26
N TYR A 131 -13.38 3.53 -1.10
CA TYR A 131 -12.10 4.05 -1.57
C TYR A 131 -11.07 2.94 -1.79
N ASN A 132 -9.92 3.30 -2.40
CA ASN A 132 -8.75 2.42 -2.55
C ASN A 132 -7.76 2.68 -1.41
N GLN A 133 -7.48 1.67 -0.59
CA GLN A 133 -6.58 1.78 0.56
C GLN A 133 -5.15 2.12 0.14
N SER A 134 -4.67 1.46 -0.92
CA SER A 134 -3.32 1.70 -1.46
C SER A 134 -3.18 3.13 -1.99
N GLU A 135 -4.27 3.73 -2.51
CA GLU A 135 -4.29 5.13 -2.93
C GLU A 135 -4.22 6.09 -1.73
N MET A 136 -4.93 5.80 -0.63
CA MET A 136 -4.84 6.64 0.57
C MET A 136 -3.43 6.59 1.18
N LEU A 137 -2.81 5.41 1.24
CA LEU A 137 -1.41 5.27 1.65
C LEU A 137 -0.49 6.10 0.73
N ALA A 138 -0.65 5.98 -0.60
CA ALA A 138 0.15 6.74 -1.56
C ALA A 138 -0.02 8.26 -1.41
N ARG A 139 -1.23 8.76 -1.14
CA ARG A 139 -1.48 10.18 -0.86
C ARG A 139 -0.75 10.64 0.38
N GLY A 140 -0.80 9.86 1.48
CA GLY A 140 -0.06 10.18 2.69
C GLY A 140 1.46 10.18 2.49
N ILE A 141 1.99 9.26 1.66
CA ILE A 141 3.40 9.25 1.27
C ILE A 141 3.72 10.51 0.44
N SER A 142 2.87 10.85 -0.53
CA SER A 142 3.02 12.04 -1.37
C SER A 142 3.04 13.34 -0.57
N ASP A 143 2.23 13.45 0.49
CA ASP A 143 2.22 14.63 1.38
C ASP A 143 3.58 14.92 2.02
N VAL A 144 4.41 13.89 2.20
CA VAL A 144 5.71 14.01 2.87
C VAL A 144 6.87 14.05 1.87
N THR A 145 6.78 13.24 0.80
CA THR A 145 7.84 13.09 -0.20
C THR A 145 7.69 14.03 -1.39
N HIS A 146 6.51 14.61 -1.59
CA HIS A 146 6.10 15.39 -2.76
C HIS A 146 6.13 14.62 -4.09
N LEU A 147 6.24 13.29 -4.05
CA LEU A 147 6.16 12.43 -5.24
C LEU A 147 4.73 12.40 -5.79
N PRO A 148 4.55 12.53 -7.12
CA PRO A 148 3.24 12.49 -7.73
C PRO A 148 2.58 11.11 -7.61
N VAL A 149 1.24 11.06 -7.51
CA VAL A 149 0.46 9.83 -7.43
C VAL A 149 -0.28 9.57 -8.74
N ALA A 150 0.04 8.45 -9.42
CA ALA A 150 -0.59 8.04 -10.67
C ALA A 150 -1.71 7.00 -10.44
N ALA A 151 -2.73 7.34 -9.67
CA ALA A 151 -3.80 6.40 -9.28
C ALA A 151 -4.61 5.82 -10.45
N LYS A 152 -4.54 6.44 -11.63
CA LYS A 152 -5.29 6.01 -12.81
C LYS A 152 -4.45 5.26 -13.85
N ALA A 153 -3.12 5.21 -13.73
CA ALA A 153 -2.24 4.63 -14.74
C ALA A 153 -2.31 3.10 -14.84
N LEU A 154 -2.80 2.44 -13.78
CA LEU A 154 -3.02 1.00 -13.74
C LEU A 154 -4.47 0.69 -13.35
N LYS A 155 -5.11 -0.28 -13.99
CA LYS A 155 -6.48 -0.74 -13.66
C LYS A 155 -6.51 -2.24 -13.48
N ARG A 156 -7.34 -2.69 -12.53
CA ARG A 156 -7.63 -4.12 -12.35
C ARG A 156 -8.87 -4.48 -13.16
N GLN A 157 -8.72 -5.41 -14.10
CA GLN A 157 -9.83 -6.00 -14.84
C GLN A 157 -10.46 -7.13 -14.03
N VAL A 158 -11.77 -7.30 -14.20
CA VAL A 158 -12.51 -8.46 -13.71
C VAL A 158 -12.81 -9.31 -14.94
N PHE A 159 -12.12 -10.41 -15.11
CA PHE A 159 -12.59 -11.41 -16.06
C PHE A 159 -13.92 -11.93 -15.54
N ARG A 160 -15.02 -11.71 -16.27
CA ARG A 160 -16.26 -12.47 -16.09
C ARG A 160 -15.93 -13.90 -16.49
N GLU A 161 -16.06 -14.82 -15.55
CA GLU A 161 -16.15 -16.24 -15.86
C GLU A 161 -17.39 -16.45 -16.76
N SER A 162 -17.20 -16.34 -18.07
CA SER A 162 -18.09 -16.92 -19.05
C SER A 162 -17.22 -17.85 -19.88
N GLN A 163 -16.98 -19.03 -19.34
CA GLN A 163 -16.91 -20.29 -20.09
C GLN A 163 -16.40 -21.38 -19.15
N THR A 164 -17.34 -22.22 -18.75
CA THR A 164 -17.17 -23.58 -18.25
C THR A 164 -16.13 -24.33 -19.09
N HIS A 165 -15.16 -24.98 -18.40
CA HIS A 165 -14.13 -25.91 -18.90
C HIS A 165 -12.70 -25.34 -19.08
N LEU A 166 -12.15 -24.66 -18.07
CA LEU A 166 -10.71 -24.43 -18.02
C LEU A 166 -10.06 -25.35 -16.96
N SER A 167 -9.03 -26.08 -17.38
CA SER A 167 -8.28 -27.04 -16.57
C SER A 167 -7.47 -26.32 -15.46
N ARG A 168 -7.04 -27.09 -14.45
CA ARG A 168 -6.26 -26.58 -13.29
C ARG A 168 -4.94 -25.92 -13.70
N HIS A 169 -4.38 -26.27 -14.89
CA HIS A 169 -3.17 -25.70 -15.46
C HIS A 169 -3.41 -24.29 -16.02
N GLU A 170 -4.54 -24.06 -16.68
CA GLU A 170 -4.92 -22.75 -17.24
C GLU A 170 -5.26 -21.70 -16.18
N ARG A 171 -5.57 -22.12 -14.93
CA ARG A 171 -5.76 -21.19 -13.81
C ARG A 171 -4.46 -20.54 -13.32
N GLN A 172 -3.30 -21.16 -13.57
CA GLN A 172 -1.98 -20.57 -13.24
C GLN A 172 -1.53 -19.59 -14.33
N GLU A 173 -1.88 -19.79 -15.59
CA GLU A 173 -1.58 -18.87 -16.71
C GLU A 173 -2.53 -17.67 -16.74
N ASN A 174 -3.74 -17.75 -16.19
CA ASN A 174 -4.72 -16.66 -16.13
C ASN A 174 -4.43 -15.57 -15.08
N VAL A 175 -3.27 -15.56 -14.46
CA VAL A 175 -2.80 -14.42 -13.63
C VAL A 175 -2.24 -13.30 -14.54
N ASP A 176 -1.82 -13.64 -15.75
CA ASP A 176 -1.37 -12.69 -16.76
C ASP A 176 -2.60 -12.01 -17.40
N GLY A 177 -2.76 -10.70 -17.19
CA GLY A 177 -3.87 -9.90 -17.75
C GLY A 177 -4.87 -9.35 -16.72
N ILE A 178 -4.70 -9.66 -15.44
CA ILE A 178 -5.57 -9.09 -14.36
C ILE A 178 -5.38 -7.56 -14.26
N PHE A 179 -4.21 -7.05 -14.58
CA PHE A 179 -3.89 -5.61 -14.57
C PHE A 179 -3.62 -5.09 -15.97
N VAL A 180 -4.13 -3.90 -16.25
CA VAL A 180 -3.96 -3.22 -17.54
C VAL A 180 -3.43 -1.82 -17.31
N VAL A 181 -2.36 -1.48 -18.00
CA VAL A 181 -1.81 -0.13 -18.07
C VAL A 181 -2.76 0.73 -18.89
N THR A 182 -3.14 1.88 -18.37
CA THR A 182 -4.07 2.82 -19.01
C THR A 182 -3.43 4.14 -19.40
N ASP A 183 -2.19 4.39 -18.94
CA ASP A 183 -1.42 5.58 -19.27
C ASP A 183 0.06 5.19 -19.31
N THR A 184 0.54 4.82 -20.51
CA THR A 184 1.92 4.39 -20.74
C THR A 184 2.88 5.56 -20.69
N GLU A 185 2.46 6.74 -21.18
CA GLU A 185 3.34 7.90 -21.33
C GLU A 185 3.85 8.43 -19.99
N ILE A 186 2.99 8.43 -18.97
CA ILE A 186 3.40 8.89 -17.64
C ILE A 186 4.38 7.92 -16.96
N LEU A 187 4.46 6.66 -17.42
CA LEU A 187 5.24 5.60 -16.81
C LEU A 187 6.58 5.35 -17.55
N LYS A 188 6.68 5.75 -18.84
CA LYS A 188 7.85 5.50 -19.68
C LYS A 188 9.11 6.13 -19.10
N GLY A 189 10.18 5.32 -18.97
CA GLY A 189 11.47 5.74 -18.42
C GLY A 189 11.46 6.12 -16.94
N ARG A 190 10.37 5.84 -16.19
CA ARG A 190 10.22 6.22 -14.78
C ARG A 190 10.56 5.10 -13.82
N HIS A 191 11.06 5.47 -12.66
CA HIS A 191 11.14 4.59 -11.51
C HIS A 191 9.85 4.69 -10.68
N VAL A 192 9.05 3.66 -10.74
CA VAL A 192 7.71 3.61 -10.15
C VAL A 192 7.74 2.85 -8.83
N LEU A 193 7.12 3.41 -7.79
CA LEU A 193 6.92 2.74 -6.52
C LEU A 193 5.47 2.23 -6.41
N LEU A 194 5.30 0.91 -6.54
CA LEU A 194 4.02 0.24 -6.28
C LEU A 194 3.67 0.30 -4.79
N ILE A 195 2.50 0.82 -4.46
CA ILE A 195 2.01 0.90 -3.08
C ILE A 195 0.85 -0.07 -2.87
N ASP A 196 0.92 -0.91 -1.83
CA ASP A 196 -0.20 -1.79 -1.45
C ASP A 196 -0.39 -1.85 0.08
N ASP A 197 -1.53 -2.39 0.52
CA ASP A 197 -1.83 -2.49 1.95
C ASP A 197 -1.05 -3.65 2.62
N ILE A 198 -1.20 -4.88 2.15
CA ILE A 198 -0.57 -6.07 2.75
C ILE A 198 0.02 -6.98 1.67
N CYS A 199 1.30 -7.28 1.80
CA CYS A 199 1.95 -8.34 1.04
C CYS A 199 1.91 -9.66 1.82
N THR A 200 1.34 -10.70 1.21
CA THR A 200 1.33 -12.08 1.75
C THR A 200 2.25 -12.97 0.91
N THR A 201 1.78 -13.43 -0.24
CA THR A 201 2.54 -14.25 -1.20
C THR A 201 3.21 -13.43 -2.29
N GLY A 202 2.97 -12.13 -2.35
CA GLY A 202 3.46 -11.25 -3.42
C GLY A 202 2.72 -11.37 -4.76
N ALA A 203 1.74 -12.27 -4.90
CA ALA A 203 1.10 -12.55 -6.19
C ALA A 203 0.46 -11.31 -6.87
N THR A 204 -0.20 -10.45 -6.10
CA THR A 204 -0.78 -9.20 -6.62
C THR A 204 0.28 -8.25 -7.18
N LEU A 205 1.36 -8.06 -6.41
CA LEU A 205 2.47 -7.17 -6.77
C LEU A 205 3.25 -7.72 -7.97
N THR A 206 3.48 -9.05 -8.01
CA THR A 206 4.06 -9.74 -9.16
C THR A 206 3.24 -9.51 -10.44
N ALA A 207 1.91 -9.66 -10.35
CA ALA A 207 1.03 -9.43 -11.50
C ALA A 207 1.02 -7.95 -11.95
N CYS A 208 1.07 -6.99 -11.02
CA CYS A 208 1.24 -5.57 -11.36
C CYS A 208 2.58 -5.32 -12.06
N ALA A 209 3.69 -5.84 -11.51
CA ALA A 209 5.02 -5.65 -12.06
C ALA A 209 5.15 -6.28 -13.46
N LYS A 210 4.59 -7.46 -13.69
CA LYS A 210 4.54 -8.08 -15.02
C LYS A 210 3.77 -7.24 -16.04
N ALA A 211 2.62 -6.67 -15.65
CA ALA A 211 1.84 -5.79 -16.51
C ALA A 211 2.60 -4.50 -16.90
N LEU A 212 3.47 -4.03 -16.03
CA LEU A 212 4.30 -2.85 -16.25
C LEU A 212 5.58 -3.15 -17.03
N ALA A 213 6.10 -4.38 -16.98
CA ALA A 213 7.41 -4.77 -17.51
C ALA A 213 7.59 -4.53 -19.03
N SER A 214 6.49 -4.43 -19.79
CA SER A 214 6.52 -4.12 -21.22
C SER A 214 6.76 -2.64 -21.53
N ILE A 215 6.75 -1.76 -20.55
CA ILE A 215 6.94 -0.32 -20.74
C ILE A 215 8.43 -0.04 -20.84
N GLU A 216 8.82 0.69 -21.89
CA GLU A 216 10.21 1.03 -22.16
C GLU A 216 10.85 1.82 -21.02
N GLY A 217 11.98 1.32 -20.50
CA GLY A 217 12.79 1.99 -19.50
C GLY A 217 12.16 2.08 -18.10
N ILE A 218 11.05 1.38 -17.83
CA ILE A 218 10.44 1.38 -16.51
C ILE A 218 11.31 0.66 -15.48
N ARG A 219 11.40 1.21 -14.29
CA ARG A 219 11.98 0.59 -13.10
C ARG A 219 10.87 0.43 -12.05
N ILE A 220 10.86 -0.66 -11.31
CA ILE A 220 9.75 -1.00 -10.39
C ILE A 220 10.30 -1.31 -9.01
N SER A 221 9.79 -0.61 -8.00
CA SER A 221 9.99 -0.90 -6.58
C SER A 221 8.65 -1.06 -5.88
N VAL A 222 8.66 -1.63 -4.69
CA VAL A 222 7.43 -1.96 -3.93
C VAL A 222 7.54 -1.50 -2.50
N LEU A 223 6.48 -0.86 -1.99
CA LEU A 223 6.31 -0.53 -0.58
C LEU A 223 4.90 -0.91 -0.12
N THR A 224 4.80 -1.68 0.96
CA THR A 224 3.52 -2.04 1.57
C THR A 224 3.42 -1.60 3.03
N LEU A 225 2.19 -1.39 3.50
CA LEU A 225 1.96 -1.13 4.92
C LEU A 225 2.36 -2.33 5.77
N GLY A 226 2.06 -3.56 5.33
CA GLY A 226 2.39 -4.75 6.10
C GLY A 226 2.86 -5.93 5.26
N PHE A 227 3.67 -6.79 5.89
CA PHE A 227 4.16 -8.05 5.35
C PHE A 227 3.80 -9.19 6.30
N THR A 228 3.17 -10.24 5.78
CA THR A 228 2.88 -11.46 6.57
C THR A 228 4.06 -12.41 6.48
N LYS A 229 4.69 -12.67 7.63
CA LYS A 229 5.71 -13.71 7.71
C LYS A 229 5.00 -15.08 7.72
N ASN A 230 5.22 -15.87 6.68
CA ASN A 230 4.79 -17.28 6.63
C ASN A 230 5.63 -18.14 7.57
#